data_a8feca222b8579f1f199a892955a92f9
#
_entry.id   a8feca222b8579f1f199a892955a92f9
#
_cell.length_a   1.000
_cell.length_b   1.000
_cell.length_c   1.000
_cell.angle_alpha   90.00
_cell.angle_beta   90.00
_cell.angle_gamma   90.00
#
_symmetry.space_group_name_H-M   'P 1'
#
loop_
_entity.id
_entity.type
_entity.pdbx_description
1 polymer ?
#
loop_
_entity_poly.entity_id
_entity_poly.type
_entity_poly.pdbx_seq_one_letter_code
_entity_poly.pdbx_strand_id
1 'polypeptide(L)'
;VNNLSILINREVWEHRNAFLIVPTIITSFFLVMLLLFFSASLTDMLDVKVEFGDHEKTDLDQHLAEDNHVTWIVSKLVDTSAMRRDEVLDFGLQMLSMPLSFGLWLVMFFYLLACLYDERRDRSILFWKSMPVSDGMTVLAKLVTGVLFIPLIYLVCIAILQFLALIMFSLVSFNSETSPTEMIWTSSGLIGNWMSYIGVILFYSVWSLPFFAWLMLVSAAARSLPLAWALGVPAALALIERLLVGETLITDWAWRHVFPIGFLLPDQSSADNLIDRAWSIEMLSAIFLGIFFLFSATWFRKRAREL
;
A
#
# COMPACT_ATOMS: atom_id res chain seq x y z
N VAL A 1 26.23 5.03 17.58
CA VAL A 1 24.85 5.27 17.09
C VAL A 1 24.92 5.39 15.58
N ASN A 2 24.17 4.58 14.87
CA ASN A 2 24.23 4.54 13.40
C ASN A 2 23.64 5.85 12.84
N ASN A 3 24.43 6.64 12.14
CA ASN A 3 24.00 7.93 11.57
C ASN A 3 22.72 7.77 10.71
N LEU A 4 22.53 6.61 10.09
CA LEU A 4 21.34 6.29 9.29
C LEU A 4 20.05 6.25 10.15
N SER A 5 20.08 5.62 11.33
CA SER A 5 18.89 5.53 12.19
C SER A 5 18.46 6.89 12.73
N ILE A 6 19.40 7.79 12.99
CA ILE A 6 19.12 9.17 13.42
C ILE A 6 18.41 9.92 12.28
N LEU A 7 18.92 9.78 11.05
CA LEU A 7 18.32 10.43 9.89
C LEU A 7 16.91 9.93 9.60
N ILE A 8 16.69 8.61 9.68
CA ILE A 8 15.36 8.01 9.49
C ILE A 8 14.38 8.52 10.56
N ASN A 9 14.79 8.49 11.84
CA ASN A 9 13.94 8.97 12.92
C ASN A 9 13.55 10.44 12.72
N ARG A 10 14.50 11.27 12.29
CA ARG A 10 14.22 12.66 11.93
C ARG A 10 13.17 12.77 10.84
N GLU A 11 13.32 12.05 9.72
CA GLU A 11 12.36 12.07 8.60
C GLU A 11 10.95 11.68 9.07
N VAL A 12 10.85 10.67 9.92
CA VAL A 12 9.55 10.23 10.47
C VAL A 12 8.91 11.34 11.32
N TRP A 13 9.69 12.04 12.14
CA TRP A 13 9.17 13.13 12.97
C TRP A 13 8.84 14.38 12.17
N GLU A 14 9.64 14.71 11.17
CA GLU A 14 9.44 15.87 10.27
C GLU A 14 8.15 15.72 9.47
N HIS A 15 7.86 14.51 8.98
CA HIS A 15 6.68 14.19 8.18
C HIS A 15 5.60 13.40 8.94
N ARG A 16 5.58 13.48 10.29
CA ARG A 16 4.65 12.72 11.15
C ARG A 16 3.17 12.85 10.73
N ASN A 17 2.77 14.01 10.19
CA ASN A 17 1.40 14.22 9.75
C ASN A 17 1.03 13.28 8.60
N ALA A 18 1.89 13.13 7.61
CA ALA A 18 1.67 12.23 6.49
C ALA A 18 1.84 10.75 6.89
N PHE A 19 2.81 10.43 7.75
CA PHE A 19 3.18 9.05 8.06
C PHE A 19 2.35 8.42 9.18
N LEU A 20 1.87 9.22 10.14
CA LEU A 20 1.11 8.74 11.30
C LEU A 20 -0.34 9.23 11.27
N ILE A 21 -0.58 10.53 11.04
CA ILE A 21 -1.93 11.07 11.13
C ILE A 21 -2.82 10.58 9.98
N VAL A 22 -2.32 10.60 8.74
CA VAL A 22 -3.10 10.15 7.58
C VAL A 22 -3.58 8.69 7.72
N PRO A 23 -2.68 7.69 7.95
CA PRO A 23 -3.16 6.31 8.11
C PRO A 23 -4.07 6.13 9.33
N THR A 24 -3.81 6.86 10.44
CA THR A 24 -4.67 6.81 11.63
C THR A 24 -6.08 7.34 11.33
N ILE A 25 -6.20 8.45 10.59
CA ILE A 25 -7.51 9.00 10.19
C ILE A 25 -8.24 8.00 9.29
N ILE A 26 -7.57 7.43 8.29
CA ILE A 26 -8.17 6.44 7.38
C ILE A 26 -8.64 5.22 8.21
N THR A 27 -7.77 4.67 9.06
CA THR A 27 -8.10 3.53 9.92
C THR A 27 -9.28 3.83 10.83
N SER A 28 -9.28 5.01 11.48
CA SER A 28 -10.38 5.42 12.37
C SER A 28 -11.69 5.60 11.63
N PHE A 29 -11.66 6.17 10.42
CA PHE A 29 -12.84 6.31 9.58
C PHE A 29 -13.44 4.95 9.22
N PHE A 30 -12.63 4.01 8.74
CA PHE A 30 -13.10 2.67 8.40
C PHE A 30 -13.54 1.88 9.63
N LEU A 31 -12.89 2.07 10.77
CA LEU A 31 -13.32 1.47 12.03
C LEU A 31 -14.71 1.99 12.46
N VAL A 32 -14.94 3.30 12.39
CA VAL A 32 -16.26 3.89 12.67
C VAL A 32 -17.31 3.36 11.70
N MET A 33 -17.01 3.30 10.40
CA MET A 33 -17.91 2.72 9.39
C MET A 33 -18.25 1.26 9.70
N LEU A 34 -17.25 0.47 10.10
CA LEU A 34 -17.44 -0.93 10.48
C LEU A 34 -18.31 -1.05 11.74
N LEU A 35 -18.07 -0.22 12.76
CA LEU A 35 -18.89 -0.17 13.97
C LEU A 35 -20.35 0.22 13.66
N LEU A 36 -20.56 1.22 12.81
CA LEU A 36 -21.89 1.65 12.37
C LEU A 36 -22.59 0.54 11.59
N PHE A 37 -21.89 -0.14 10.69
CA PHE A 37 -22.43 -1.27 9.94
C PHE A 37 -22.89 -2.39 10.88
N PHE A 38 -22.08 -2.78 11.86
CA PHE A 38 -22.44 -3.80 12.83
C PHE A 38 -23.60 -3.34 13.74
N SER A 39 -23.57 -2.09 14.24
CA SER A 39 -24.64 -1.57 15.10
C SER A 39 -25.98 -1.46 14.37
N ALA A 40 -25.96 -0.97 13.13
CA ALA A 40 -27.16 -0.83 12.32
C ALA A 40 -27.73 -2.19 11.91
N SER A 41 -26.86 -3.17 11.66
CA SER A 41 -27.25 -4.55 11.40
C SER A 41 -27.85 -5.22 12.63
N LEU A 42 -27.37 -4.92 13.85
CA LEU A 42 -27.98 -5.43 15.09
C LEU A 42 -29.34 -4.82 15.41
N THR A 43 -29.68 -3.66 14.84
CA THR A 43 -30.93 -2.94 15.08
C THR A 43 -31.94 -3.03 13.94
N ASP A 44 -31.71 -3.89 12.93
CA ASP A 44 -32.53 -4.04 11.71
C ASP A 44 -32.79 -2.73 10.95
N MET A 45 -31.93 -1.71 11.16
CA MET A 45 -32.07 -0.41 10.52
C MET A 45 -31.58 -0.35 9.07
N LEU A 46 -30.87 -1.37 8.60
CA LEU A 46 -30.31 -1.41 7.24
C LEU A 46 -31.00 -2.51 6.41
N ASP A 47 -31.88 -2.07 5.52
CA ASP A 47 -32.42 -2.92 4.46
C ASP A 47 -31.44 -2.93 3.25
N VAL A 48 -30.29 -3.56 3.43
CA VAL A 48 -29.27 -3.66 2.36
C VAL A 48 -29.55 -4.90 1.51
N LYS A 49 -30.18 -4.72 0.36
CA LYS A 49 -30.33 -5.76 -0.65
C LYS A 49 -28.97 -6.03 -1.31
N VAL A 50 -28.30 -7.09 -0.91
CA VAL A 50 -27.09 -7.57 -1.60
C VAL A 50 -27.51 -8.52 -2.72
N GLU A 51 -27.56 -8.04 -3.95
CA GLU A 51 -27.81 -8.87 -5.13
C GLU A 51 -26.55 -9.70 -5.46
N PHE A 52 -26.52 -10.94 -5.01
CA PHE A 52 -25.58 -11.92 -5.52
C PHE A 52 -26.25 -12.64 -6.71
N GLY A 53 -25.74 -12.40 -7.90
CA GLY A 53 -25.99 -13.09 -9.18
C GLY A 53 -27.20 -14.03 -9.33
N ASP A 54 -27.75 -14.05 -10.50
CA ASP A 54 -29.06 -14.47 -11.03
C ASP A 54 -29.59 -15.89 -10.74
N HIS A 55 -29.12 -16.66 -9.76
CA HIS A 55 -29.51 -18.08 -9.65
C HIS A 55 -30.31 -18.53 -8.41
N GLU A 56 -30.67 -17.66 -7.46
CA GLU A 56 -31.41 -18.11 -6.25
C GLU A 56 -32.38 -17.05 -5.70
N LYS A 57 -33.27 -16.54 -6.55
CA LYS A 57 -34.17 -15.45 -6.17
C LYS A 57 -35.33 -15.82 -5.24
N THR A 58 -35.63 -17.10 -5.03
CA THR A 58 -36.87 -17.50 -4.36
C THR A 58 -36.71 -17.79 -2.85
N ASP A 59 -35.55 -18.27 -2.40
CA ASP A 59 -35.28 -18.55 -0.99
C ASP A 59 -34.67 -17.35 -0.25
N LEU A 60 -33.93 -16.49 -0.98
CA LEU A 60 -33.28 -15.33 -0.41
C LEU A 60 -34.25 -14.29 0.14
N ASP A 61 -35.34 -14.02 -0.58
CA ASP A 61 -36.30 -12.98 -0.22
C ASP A 61 -37.11 -13.33 1.05
N GLN A 62 -37.26 -14.62 1.38
CA GLN A 62 -37.95 -15.05 2.58
C GLN A 62 -37.05 -15.01 3.83
N HIS A 63 -35.76 -15.34 3.69
CA HIS A 63 -34.80 -15.32 4.80
C HIS A 63 -34.28 -13.92 5.13
N LEU A 64 -34.20 -13.01 4.16
CA LEU A 64 -33.81 -11.60 4.38
C LEU A 64 -34.85 -10.80 5.16
N ALA A 65 -36.09 -11.29 5.24
CA ALA A 65 -37.18 -10.65 5.99
C ALA A 65 -37.20 -11.01 7.48
N GLU A 66 -36.53 -12.11 7.88
CA GLU A 66 -36.54 -12.61 9.26
C GLU A 66 -35.21 -12.49 9.99
N ASP A 67 -34.06 -12.42 9.28
CA ASP A 67 -32.73 -12.43 9.88
C ASP A 67 -31.96 -11.13 9.61
N ASN A 68 -31.27 -10.68 10.64
CA ASN A 68 -30.33 -9.56 10.60
C ASN A 68 -29.20 -9.83 9.59
N HIS A 69 -28.83 -8.86 8.73
CA HIS A 69 -27.86 -9.02 7.65
C HIS A 69 -26.52 -9.60 8.09
N VAL A 70 -26.03 -9.28 9.29
CA VAL A 70 -24.78 -9.84 9.80
C VAL A 70 -24.97 -11.29 10.22
N THR A 71 -26.11 -11.65 10.86
CA THR A 71 -26.44 -13.03 11.19
C THR A 71 -26.61 -13.87 9.95
N TRP A 72 -27.20 -13.33 8.87
CA TRP A 72 -27.29 -14.01 7.58
C TRP A 72 -25.90 -14.24 6.94
N ILE A 73 -24.99 -13.22 6.95
CA ILE A 73 -23.60 -13.42 6.47
C ILE A 73 -22.91 -14.52 7.27
N VAL A 74 -23.09 -14.53 8.59
CA VAL A 74 -22.53 -15.55 9.48
C VAL A 74 -23.11 -16.92 9.18
N SER A 75 -24.44 -17.06 9.02
CA SER A 75 -25.08 -18.35 8.68
C SER A 75 -24.59 -18.87 7.33
N LYS A 76 -24.45 -17.98 6.32
CA LYS A 76 -23.92 -18.34 5.01
C LYS A 76 -22.45 -18.80 5.08
N LEU A 77 -21.65 -18.17 5.96
CA LEU A 77 -20.26 -18.62 6.21
C LEU A 77 -20.24 -19.99 6.92
N VAL A 78 -21.18 -20.27 7.80
CA VAL A 78 -21.32 -21.59 8.47
C VAL A 78 -21.62 -22.69 7.44
N ASP A 79 -22.57 -22.43 6.53
CA ASP A 79 -23.00 -23.40 5.50
C ASP A 79 -21.98 -23.59 4.38
N THR A 80 -21.01 -22.69 4.26
CA THR A 80 -20.00 -22.74 3.21
C THR A 80 -18.90 -23.75 3.57
N SER A 81 -18.39 -24.49 2.57
CA SER A 81 -17.25 -25.40 2.76
C SER A 81 -16.02 -24.64 3.31
N ALA A 82 -15.22 -25.29 4.14
CA ALA A 82 -14.05 -24.67 4.78
C ALA A 82 -13.15 -23.94 3.77
N MET A 83 -12.85 -24.57 2.63
CA MET A 83 -11.99 -24.00 1.58
C MET A 83 -12.56 -22.69 0.98
N ARG A 84 -13.87 -22.64 0.72
CA ARG A 84 -14.53 -21.44 0.21
C ARG A 84 -14.66 -20.35 1.28
N ARG A 85 -14.73 -20.73 2.55
CA ARG A 85 -14.77 -19.82 3.69
C ARG A 85 -13.46 -19.05 3.83
N ASP A 86 -12.33 -19.75 3.70
CA ASP A 86 -11.01 -19.14 3.73
C ASP A 86 -10.87 -18.09 2.60
N GLU A 87 -11.28 -18.42 1.37
CA GLU A 87 -11.26 -17.49 0.23
C GLU A 87 -12.12 -16.23 0.48
N VAL A 88 -13.32 -16.40 1.03
CA VAL A 88 -14.24 -15.26 1.31
C VAL A 88 -13.69 -14.36 2.40
N LEU A 89 -13.14 -14.94 3.48
CA LEU A 89 -12.55 -14.17 4.57
C LEU A 89 -11.30 -13.42 4.10
N ASP A 90 -10.43 -14.09 3.36
CA ASP A 90 -9.22 -13.46 2.78
C ASP A 90 -9.59 -12.32 1.84
N PHE A 91 -10.56 -12.50 0.96
CA PHE A 91 -11.05 -11.46 0.07
C PHE A 91 -11.63 -10.26 0.87
N GLY A 92 -12.43 -10.53 1.90
CA GLY A 92 -12.99 -9.49 2.78
C GLY A 92 -11.90 -8.68 3.49
N LEU A 93 -10.89 -9.36 4.04
CA LEU A 93 -9.75 -8.72 4.70
C LEU A 93 -8.90 -7.91 3.71
N GLN A 94 -8.74 -8.39 2.48
CA GLN A 94 -8.05 -7.64 1.41
C GLN A 94 -8.83 -6.38 1.02
N MET A 95 -10.14 -6.48 0.82
CA MET A 95 -11.00 -5.32 0.51
C MET A 95 -10.92 -4.26 1.61
N LEU A 96 -10.88 -4.68 2.87
CA LEU A 96 -10.75 -3.78 4.02
C LEU A 96 -9.39 -3.05 4.04
N SER A 97 -8.33 -3.68 3.52
CA SER A 97 -6.99 -3.08 3.46
C SER A 97 -6.77 -2.15 2.25
N MET A 98 -7.61 -2.24 1.20
CA MET A 98 -7.44 -1.47 -0.04
C MET A 98 -7.34 0.06 0.16
N PRO A 99 -8.19 0.70 0.95
CA PRO A 99 -8.11 2.16 1.13
C PRO A 99 -6.80 2.60 1.79
N LEU A 100 -6.30 1.80 2.74
CA LEU A 100 -5.00 2.05 3.38
C LEU A 100 -3.85 1.83 2.40
N SER A 101 -3.90 0.79 1.59
CA SER A 101 -2.89 0.51 0.56
C SER A 101 -2.84 1.61 -0.50
N PHE A 102 -3.99 2.13 -0.91
CA PHE A 102 -4.05 3.27 -1.83
C PHE A 102 -3.50 4.56 -1.19
N GLY A 103 -3.88 4.83 0.08
CA GLY A 103 -3.34 5.94 0.85
C GLY A 103 -1.83 5.86 1.02
N LEU A 104 -1.31 4.67 1.29
CA LEU A 104 0.13 4.39 1.36
C LEU A 104 0.84 4.77 0.05
N TRP A 105 0.32 4.31 -1.11
CA TRP A 105 0.90 4.63 -2.40
C TRP A 105 0.95 6.13 -2.65
N LEU A 106 -0.12 6.87 -2.33
CA LEU A 106 -0.14 8.33 -2.45
C LEU A 106 0.88 9.00 -1.56
N VAL A 107 0.99 8.59 -0.29
CA VAL A 107 1.94 9.18 0.66
C VAL A 107 3.38 8.90 0.22
N MET A 108 3.70 7.69 -0.21
CA MET A 108 5.03 7.34 -0.75
C MET A 108 5.37 8.19 -1.98
N PHE A 109 4.43 8.32 -2.91
CA PHE A 109 4.60 9.10 -4.14
C PHE A 109 4.92 10.57 -3.82
N PHE A 110 4.07 11.24 -3.04
CA PHE A 110 4.26 12.65 -2.72
C PHE A 110 5.48 12.89 -1.82
N TYR A 111 5.75 12.00 -0.87
CA TYR A 111 6.94 12.10 -0.02
C TYR A 111 8.23 12.04 -0.85
N LEU A 112 8.40 11.02 -1.68
CA LEU A 112 9.62 10.85 -2.49
C LEU A 112 9.79 11.99 -3.52
N LEU A 113 8.68 12.50 -4.03
CA LEU A 113 8.68 13.62 -4.96
C LEU A 113 9.05 14.95 -4.28
N ALA A 114 8.70 15.14 -3.02
CA ALA A 114 8.90 16.39 -2.27
C ALA A 114 10.20 16.40 -1.45
N CYS A 115 10.67 15.27 -0.96
CA CYS A 115 11.65 15.14 0.11
C CYS A 115 13.00 15.84 -0.13
N LEU A 116 13.48 15.97 -1.36
CA LEU A 116 14.71 16.69 -1.70
C LEU A 116 14.43 18.10 -2.26
N TYR A 117 13.25 18.28 -2.87
CA TYR A 117 12.81 19.55 -3.39
C TYR A 117 12.51 20.55 -2.27
N ASP A 118 11.77 20.11 -1.24
CA ASP A 118 11.38 20.99 -0.13
C ASP A 118 12.60 21.48 0.65
N GLU A 119 13.62 20.66 0.87
CA GLU A 119 14.87 21.10 1.51
C GLU A 119 15.55 22.26 0.78
N ARG A 120 15.42 22.34 -0.56
CA ARG A 120 15.96 23.44 -1.36
C ARG A 120 15.05 24.66 -1.33
N ARG A 121 13.73 24.43 -1.43
CA ARG A 121 12.72 25.50 -1.40
C ARG A 121 12.75 26.24 -0.07
N ASP A 122 12.84 25.50 1.04
CA ASP A 122 12.81 26.05 2.39
C ASP A 122 14.21 26.45 2.90
N ARG A 123 15.24 26.37 2.03
CA ARG A 123 16.66 26.70 2.33
C ARG A 123 17.29 25.86 3.45
N SER A 124 16.61 24.85 3.95
CA SER A 124 17.14 23.96 4.98
C SER A 124 18.34 23.14 4.51
N ILE A 125 18.52 23.01 3.20
CA ILE A 125 19.67 22.34 2.59
C ILE A 125 21.02 22.90 3.07
N LEU A 126 21.11 24.22 3.35
CA LEU A 126 22.33 24.85 3.84
C LEU A 126 22.70 24.37 5.24
N PHE A 127 21.69 24.22 6.11
CA PHE A 127 21.87 23.64 7.43
C PHE A 127 22.32 22.17 7.35
N TRP A 128 21.66 21.36 6.51
CA TRP A 128 22.02 19.94 6.36
C TRP A 128 23.41 19.73 5.77
N LYS A 129 23.87 20.60 4.87
CA LYS A 129 25.23 20.55 4.32
C LYS A 129 26.32 20.92 5.32
N SER A 130 25.98 21.62 6.40
CA SER A 130 26.95 21.93 7.49
C SER A 130 27.13 20.73 8.46
N MET A 131 26.26 19.73 8.41
CA MET A 131 26.36 18.55 9.24
C MET A 131 27.37 17.55 8.67
N PRO A 132 28.07 16.75 9.50
CA PRO A 132 29.06 15.76 9.05
C PRO A 132 28.37 14.49 8.48
N VAL A 133 27.43 14.66 7.56
CA VAL A 133 26.67 13.60 6.91
C VAL A 133 26.83 13.73 5.40
N SER A 134 27.12 12.63 4.72
CA SER A 134 27.24 12.65 3.26
C SER A 134 25.87 12.78 2.58
N ASP A 135 25.86 13.46 1.42
CA ASP A 135 24.65 13.59 0.58
C ASP A 135 24.05 12.24 0.20
N GLY A 136 24.90 11.24 -0.07
CA GLY A 136 24.45 9.88 -0.37
C GLY A 136 23.73 9.21 0.81
N MET A 137 24.21 9.42 2.05
CA MET A 137 23.56 8.90 3.25
C MET A 137 22.20 9.56 3.48
N THR A 138 22.06 10.84 3.19
CA THR A 138 20.79 11.57 3.28
C THR A 138 19.79 11.04 2.25
N VAL A 139 20.21 10.87 0.98
CA VAL A 139 19.38 10.30 -0.08
C VAL A 139 18.94 8.89 0.27
N LEU A 140 19.87 8.06 0.76
CA LEU A 140 19.56 6.69 1.19
C LEU A 140 18.58 6.66 2.38
N ALA A 141 18.77 7.53 3.38
CA ALA A 141 17.86 7.61 4.52
C ALA A 141 16.44 7.94 4.08
N LYS A 142 16.26 8.91 3.19
CA LYS A 142 14.96 9.29 2.63
C LYS A 142 14.33 8.17 1.81
N LEU A 143 15.11 7.47 0.98
CA LEU A 143 14.64 6.30 0.24
C LEU A 143 14.14 5.21 1.19
N VAL A 144 14.97 4.82 2.16
CA VAL A 144 14.63 3.76 3.13
C VAL A 144 13.39 4.14 3.96
N THR A 145 13.28 5.41 4.35
CA THR A 145 12.07 5.90 5.04
C THR A 145 10.85 5.74 4.15
N GLY A 146 10.91 6.19 2.89
CA GLY A 146 9.80 6.12 1.94
C GLY A 146 9.37 4.70 1.62
N VAL A 147 10.32 3.82 1.39
CA VAL A 147 10.08 2.49 0.78
C VAL A 147 9.92 1.37 1.81
N LEU A 148 10.45 1.53 3.03
CA LEU A 148 10.34 0.52 4.09
C LEU A 148 9.56 1.03 5.31
N PHE A 149 9.92 2.18 5.89
CA PHE A 149 9.32 2.62 7.15
C PHE A 149 7.87 3.05 6.99
N ILE A 150 7.52 3.81 5.94
CA ILE A 150 6.13 4.20 5.70
C ILE A 150 5.25 2.96 5.47
N PRO A 151 5.58 2.00 4.59
CA PRO A 151 4.79 0.78 4.41
C PRO A 151 4.62 -0.03 5.71
N LEU A 152 5.65 -0.12 6.55
CA LEU A 152 5.54 -0.83 7.83
C LEU A 152 4.56 -0.15 8.79
N ILE A 153 4.51 1.18 8.83
CA ILE A 153 3.53 1.92 9.64
C ILE A 153 2.11 1.63 9.14
N TYR A 154 1.88 1.65 7.82
CA TYR A 154 0.58 1.34 7.23
C TYR A 154 0.18 -0.13 7.46
N LEU A 155 1.13 -1.06 7.42
CA LEU A 155 0.88 -2.47 7.74
C LEU A 155 0.36 -2.62 9.19
N VAL A 156 0.92 -1.88 10.15
CA VAL A 156 0.39 -1.89 11.53
C VAL A 156 -1.05 -1.39 11.58
N CYS A 157 -1.39 -0.33 10.84
CA CYS A 157 -2.75 0.18 10.74
C CYS A 157 -3.71 -0.83 10.09
N ILE A 158 -3.28 -1.50 9.01
CA ILE A 158 -4.04 -2.58 8.36
C ILE A 158 -4.27 -3.73 9.35
N ALA A 159 -3.23 -4.15 10.07
CA ALA A 159 -3.31 -5.24 11.03
C ALA A 159 -4.31 -4.92 12.16
N ILE A 160 -4.30 -3.69 12.68
CA ILE A 160 -5.26 -3.24 13.70
C ILE A 160 -6.68 -3.29 13.15
N LEU A 161 -6.92 -2.76 11.93
CA LEU A 161 -8.24 -2.72 11.33
C LEU A 161 -8.79 -4.13 11.08
N GLN A 162 -7.98 -5.02 10.50
CA GLN A 162 -8.35 -6.41 10.24
C GLN A 162 -8.61 -7.19 11.54
N PHE A 163 -7.76 -7.01 12.55
CA PHE A 163 -7.93 -7.66 13.85
C PHE A 163 -9.24 -7.24 14.54
N LEU A 164 -9.54 -5.94 14.54
CA LEU A 164 -10.80 -5.43 15.10
C LEU A 164 -12.02 -5.89 14.30
N ALA A 165 -11.92 -6.00 12.97
CA ALA A 165 -12.98 -6.56 12.14
C ALA A 165 -13.27 -8.02 12.52
N LEU A 166 -12.24 -8.86 12.68
CA LEU A 166 -12.43 -10.26 13.09
C LEU A 166 -13.04 -10.40 14.50
N ILE A 167 -12.67 -9.51 15.43
CA ILE A 167 -13.29 -9.47 16.76
C ILE A 167 -14.78 -9.17 16.62
N MET A 168 -15.17 -8.19 15.81
CA MET A 168 -16.57 -7.84 15.58
C MET A 168 -17.36 -9.01 14.99
N PHE A 169 -16.83 -9.66 13.96
CA PHE A 169 -17.43 -10.88 13.40
C PHE A 169 -17.54 -11.99 14.43
N SER A 170 -16.54 -12.18 15.29
CA SER A 170 -16.56 -13.18 16.36
C SER A 170 -17.66 -12.92 17.38
N LEU A 171 -17.90 -11.66 17.73
CA LEU A 171 -18.97 -11.29 18.68
C LEU A 171 -20.36 -11.64 18.14
N VAL A 172 -20.61 -11.44 16.86
CA VAL A 172 -21.88 -11.80 16.23
C VAL A 172 -22.02 -13.31 16.08
N SER A 173 -20.92 -14.00 15.78
CA SER A 173 -20.92 -15.47 15.62
C SER A 173 -21.03 -16.23 16.94
N PHE A 174 -21.05 -15.56 18.08
CA PHE A 174 -21.01 -16.24 19.39
C PHE A 174 -22.26 -17.11 19.65
N ASN A 175 -23.39 -16.77 19.03
CA ASN A 175 -24.64 -17.51 19.13
C ASN A 175 -24.82 -18.59 18.02
N SER A 176 -23.84 -18.76 17.12
CA SER A 176 -23.88 -19.78 16.07
C SER A 176 -23.50 -21.16 16.62
N GLU A 177 -23.95 -22.22 15.96
CA GLU A 177 -23.65 -23.62 16.36
C GLU A 177 -22.16 -23.98 16.24
N THR A 178 -21.41 -23.23 15.41
CA THR A 178 -19.97 -23.42 15.19
C THR A 178 -19.17 -22.44 16.04
N SER A 179 -18.07 -22.90 16.64
CA SER A 179 -17.24 -22.01 17.46
C SER A 179 -16.61 -20.90 16.59
N PRO A 180 -16.63 -19.63 17.03
CA PRO A 180 -15.99 -18.51 16.32
C PRO A 180 -14.50 -18.75 16.03
N THR A 181 -13.83 -19.52 16.88
CA THR A 181 -12.41 -19.86 16.71
C THR A 181 -12.16 -20.70 15.46
N GLU A 182 -12.98 -21.73 15.24
CA GLU A 182 -12.84 -22.61 14.07
C GLU A 182 -13.33 -21.93 12.79
N MET A 183 -14.39 -21.13 12.90
CA MET A 183 -15.06 -20.53 11.76
C MET A 183 -14.30 -19.30 11.22
N ILE A 184 -13.74 -18.47 12.08
CA ILE A 184 -13.20 -17.16 11.72
C ILE A 184 -11.67 -17.11 11.87
N TRP A 185 -11.15 -17.44 13.06
CA TRP A 185 -9.72 -17.25 13.34
C TRP A 185 -8.81 -18.25 12.65
N THR A 186 -9.22 -19.52 12.55
CA THR A 186 -8.43 -20.52 11.80
C THR A 186 -8.53 -20.30 10.30
N SER A 187 -9.70 -19.91 9.81
CA SER A 187 -9.96 -19.71 8.38
C SER A 187 -9.40 -18.37 7.86
N SER A 188 -9.19 -17.36 8.70
CA SER A 188 -8.73 -16.05 8.24
C SER A 188 -7.27 -16.01 7.81
N GLY A 189 -6.46 -17.01 8.15
CA GLY A 189 -5.04 -17.02 7.80
C GLY A 189 -4.25 -15.76 8.21
N LEU A 190 -4.71 -14.99 9.19
CA LEU A 190 -4.33 -13.62 9.49
C LEU A 190 -2.80 -13.40 9.59
N ILE A 191 -2.11 -14.29 10.30
CA ILE A 191 -0.64 -14.20 10.45
C ILE A 191 0.05 -14.46 9.10
N GLY A 192 -0.45 -15.43 8.32
CA GLY A 192 0.05 -15.72 6.97
C GLY A 192 -0.11 -14.52 6.05
N ASN A 193 -1.27 -13.86 6.10
CA ASN A 193 -1.54 -12.65 5.33
C ASN A 193 -0.58 -11.51 5.70
N TRP A 194 -0.35 -11.26 6.98
CA TRP A 194 0.61 -10.22 7.41
C TRP A 194 2.06 -10.54 7.00
N MET A 195 2.47 -11.81 7.07
CA MET A 195 3.78 -12.24 6.58
C MET A 195 3.90 -12.06 5.05
N SER A 196 2.84 -12.35 4.32
CA SER A 196 2.76 -12.10 2.87
C SER A 196 2.88 -10.61 2.55
N TYR A 197 2.19 -9.73 3.30
CA TYR A 197 2.36 -8.27 3.16
C TYR A 197 3.80 -7.82 3.37
N ILE A 198 4.51 -8.34 4.38
CA ILE A 198 5.93 -8.02 4.60
C ILE A 198 6.76 -8.48 3.39
N GLY A 199 6.53 -9.69 2.88
CA GLY A 199 7.19 -10.21 1.69
C GLY A 199 6.95 -9.33 0.46
N VAL A 200 5.72 -8.89 0.26
CA VAL A 200 5.31 -7.98 -0.81
C VAL A 200 6.01 -6.62 -0.66
N ILE A 201 6.06 -6.03 0.54
CA ILE A 201 6.77 -4.77 0.80
C ILE A 201 8.25 -4.90 0.43
N LEU A 202 8.92 -5.97 0.88
CA LEU A 202 10.34 -6.20 0.59
C LEU A 202 10.59 -6.41 -0.90
N PHE A 203 9.77 -7.20 -1.58
CA PHE A 203 9.88 -7.42 -3.02
C PHE A 203 9.70 -6.12 -3.81
N TYR A 204 8.60 -5.39 -3.57
CA TYR A 204 8.32 -4.14 -4.29
C TYR A 204 9.27 -3.00 -3.92
N SER A 205 9.93 -3.04 -2.77
CA SER A 205 11.02 -2.12 -2.43
C SER A 205 12.15 -2.15 -3.45
N VAL A 206 12.41 -3.33 -4.03
CA VAL A 206 13.45 -3.53 -5.04
C VAL A 206 12.87 -3.46 -6.45
N TRP A 207 11.71 -4.08 -6.70
CA TRP A 207 11.05 -4.11 -7.99
C TRP A 207 10.71 -2.70 -8.50
N SER A 208 10.12 -1.86 -7.65
CA SER A 208 9.74 -0.48 -8.01
C SER A 208 10.86 0.55 -7.74
N LEU A 209 12.09 0.09 -7.47
CA LEU A 209 13.22 0.97 -7.21
C LEU A 209 13.46 2.02 -8.32
N PRO A 210 13.35 1.72 -9.64
CA PRO A 210 13.51 2.72 -10.68
C PRO A 210 12.47 3.84 -10.59
N PHE A 211 11.23 3.51 -10.23
CA PHE A 211 10.18 4.50 -10.04
C PHE A 211 10.46 5.40 -8.83
N PHE A 212 10.76 4.82 -7.68
CA PHE A 212 11.08 5.56 -6.46
C PHE A 212 12.31 6.46 -6.64
N ALA A 213 13.35 5.91 -7.27
CA ALA A 213 14.57 6.65 -7.57
C ALA A 213 14.35 7.76 -8.61
N TRP A 214 13.46 7.56 -9.59
CA TRP A 214 13.02 8.59 -10.53
C TRP A 214 12.34 9.76 -9.81
N LEU A 215 11.40 9.50 -8.90
CA LEU A 215 10.75 10.55 -8.10
C LEU A 215 11.78 11.35 -7.31
N MET A 216 12.75 10.69 -6.68
CA MET A 216 13.82 11.36 -5.95
C MET A 216 14.76 12.14 -6.88
N LEU A 217 15.05 11.65 -8.08
CA LEU A 217 15.84 12.38 -9.07
C LEU A 217 15.13 13.67 -9.48
N VAL A 218 13.83 13.58 -9.80
CA VAL A 218 13.02 14.75 -10.11
C VAL A 218 12.97 15.71 -8.92
N SER A 219 12.78 15.19 -7.70
CA SER A 219 12.83 15.98 -6.47
C SER A 219 14.15 16.73 -6.30
N ALA A 220 15.29 16.12 -6.67
CA ALA A 220 16.61 16.73 -6.59
C ALA A 220 16.90 17.73 -7.74
N ALA A 221 16.34 17.53 -8.93
CA ALA A 221 16.68 18.28 -10.13
C ALA A 221 15.70 19.42 -10.45
N ALA A 222 14.41 19.27 -10.15
CA ALA A 222 13.37 20.24 -10.53
C ALA A 222 13.59 21.59 -9.84
N ARG A 223 13.46 22.66 -10.61
CA ARG A 223 13.51 24.05 -10.10
C ARG A 223 12.13 24.53 -9.64
N SER A 224 11.08 24.05 -10.29
CA SER A 224 9.67 24.34 -9.97
C SER A 224 8.81 23.17 -10.43
N LEU A 225 7.61 23.01 -9.84
CA LEU A 225 6.59 22.04 -10.23
C LEU A 225 7.13 20.60 -10.40
N PRO A 226 7.69 19.97 -9.34
CA PRO A 226 8.25 18.62 -9.45
C PRO A 226 7.26 17.61 -10.06
N LEU A 227 5.97 17.73 -9.74
CA LEU A 227 4.92 16.84 -10.27
C LEU A 227 4.83 16.89 -11.80
N ALA A 228 4.95 18.10 -12.39
CA ALA A 228 4.90 18.24 -13.85
C ALA A 228 6.09 17.55 -14.53
N TRP A 229 7.27 17.58 -13.93
CA TRP A 229 8.44 16.88 -14.43
C TRP A 229 8.35 15.37 -14.21
N ALA A 230 7.84 14.94 -13.06
CA ALA A 230 7.69 13.51 -12.73
C ALA A 230 6.76 12.77 -13.68
N LEU A 231 5.68 13.42 -14.11
CA LEU A 231 4.69 12.87 -15.03
C LEU A 231 4.96 13.24 -16.49
N GLY A 232 5.39 14.47 -16.75
CA GLY A 232 5.56 15.01 -18.11
C GLY A 232 6.70 14.34 -18.87
N VAL A 233 7.83 14.06 -18.23
CA VAL A 233 8.97 13.41 -18.90
C VAL A 233 8.62 11.97 -19.31
N PRO A 234 8.10 11.09 -18.44
CA PRO A 234 7.64 9.76 -18.86
C PRO A 234 6.56 9.81 -19.93
N ALA A 235 5.58 10.72 -19.82
CA ALA A 235 4.53 10.88 -20.82
C ALA A 235 5.07 11.30 -22.18
N ALA A 236 6.03 12.23 -22.21
CA ALA A 236 6.69 12.65 -23.45
C ALA A 236 7.50 11.49 -24.07
N LEU A 237 8.22 10.71 -23.25
CA LEU A 237 8.96 9.54 -23.73
C LEU A 237 8.02 8.48 -24.29
N ALA A 238 6.88 8.20 -23.63
CA ALA A 238 5.87 7.28 -24.11
C ALA A 238 5.27 7.72 -25.46
N LEU A 239 5.01 9.03 -25.63
CA LEU A 239 4.53 9.58 -26.89
C LEU A 239 5.56 9.45 -28.01
N ILE A 240 6.84 9.75 -27.72
CA ILE A 240 7.93 9.63 -28.68
C ILE A 240 8.13 8.16 -29.09
N GLU A 241 8.12 7.23 -28.13
CA GLU A 241 8.23 5.80 -28.39
C GLU A 241 7.12 5.32 -29.32
N ARG A 242 5.87 5.70 -29.04
CA ARG A 242 4.72 5.33 -29.87
C ARG A 242 4.79 5.92 -31.28
N LEU A 243 5.28 7.15 -31.44
CA LEU A 243 5.37 7.82 -32.74
C LEU A 243 6.53 7.30 -33.60
N LEU A 244 7.67 6.94 -32.98
CA LEU A 244 8.88 6.54 -33.71
C LEU A 244 8.98 5.02 -33.91
N VAL A 245 8.57 4.24 -32.92
CA VAL A 245 8.75 2.78 -32.90
C VAL A 245 7.43 2.07 -33.26
N GLY A 246 6.28 2.69 -32.96
CA GLY A 246 4.95 2.08 -33.13
C GLY A 246 4.57 1.09 -32.03
N GLU A 247 5.48 0.76 -31.14
CA GLU A 247 5.31 -0.15 -30.00
C GLU A 247 5.54 0.61 -28.68
N THR A 248 5.17 0.00 -27.54
CA THR A 248 5.23 0.62 -26.20
C THR A 248 6.10 -0.19 -25.21
N LEU A 249 7.22 -0.75 -25.70
CA LEU A 249 8.06 -1.66 -24.92
C LEU A 249 8.65 -1.04 -23.65
N ILE A 250 9.23 0.17 -23.79
CA ILE A 250 9.83 0.90 -22.65
C ILE A 250 8.74 1.41 -21.73
N THR A 251 7.66 1.92 -22.27
CA THR A 251 6.51 2.40 -21.51
C THR A 251 5.85 1.28 -20.72
N ASP A 252 5.64 0.11 -21.32
CA ASP A 252 5.05 -1.06 -20.65
C ASP A 252 5.99 -1.61 -19.56
N TRP A 253 7.30 -1.63 -19.84
CA TRP A 253 8.28 -1.96 -18.82
C TRP A 253 8.21 -1.00 -17.63
N ALA A 254 8.22 0.31 -17.87
CA ALA A 254 8.15 1.33 -16.83
C ALA A 254 6.84 1.21 -16.03
N TRP A 255 5.71 1.00 -16.72
CA TRP A 255 4.40 0.87 -16.09
C TRP A 255 4.30 -0.31 -15.12
N ARG A 256 4.91 -1.45 -15.46
CA ARG A 256 5.01 -2.62 -14.55
C ARG A 256 5.76 -2.32 -13.24
N HIS A 257 6.66 -1.32 -13.27
CA HIS A 257 7.44 -0.93 -12.09
C HIS A 257 6.80 0.24 -11.31
N VAL A 258 5.85 0.98 -11.92
CA VAL A 258 5.12 2.09 -11.28
C VAL A 258 3.94 1.59 -10.46
N PHE A 259 3.20 0.60 -10.97
CA PHE A 259 2.00 0.09 -10.36
C PHE A 259 2.23 -1.30 -9.76
N PRO A 260 2.52 -1.38 -8.46
CA PRO A 260 2.55 -2.66 -7.76
C PRO A 260 1.12 -3.17 -7.53
N ILE A 261 0.47 -3.73 -8.56
CA ILE A 261 -0.88 -4.32 -8.45
C ILE A 261 -0.91 -5.38 -7.34
N GLY A 262 0.16 -6.17 -7.19
CA GLY A 262 0.30 -7.13 -6.10
C GLY A 262 0.42 -6.49 -4.71
N PHE A 263 0.73 -5.20 -4.61
CA PHE A 263 0.69 -4.46 -3.35
C PHE A 263 -0.74 -4.07 -2.95
N LEU A 264 -1.58 -3.79 -3.96
CA LEU A 264 -2.99 -3.43 -3.76
C LEU A 264 -3.86 -4.68 -3.55
N LEU A 265 -3.51 -5.78 -4.21
CA LEU A 265 -4.23 -7.05 -4.18
C LEU A 265 -3.21 -8.19 -4.00
N PRO A 266 -2.73 -8.46 -2.78
CA PRO A 266 -1.87 -9.60 -2.54
C PRO A 266 -2.70 -10.88 -2.70
N ASP A 267 -2.62 -11.49 -3.87
CA ASP A 267 -3.17 -12.81 -4.13
C ASP A 267 -2.17 -13.88 -3.66
N GLN A 268 -2.65 -14.93 -3.00
CA GLN A 268 -1.80 -16.04 -2.51
C GLN A 268 -1.06 -16.75 -3.66
N SER A 269 -1.61 -16.78 -4.86
CA SER A 269 -0.93 -17.28 -6.07
C SER A 269 0.28 -16.43 -6.46
N SER A 270 0.42 -15.23 -5.89
CA SER A 270 1.49 -14.29 -6.22
C SER A 270 2.83 -14.64 -5.58
N ALA A 271 2.89 -15.43 -4.51
CA ALA A 271 4.15 -15.74 -3.81
C ALA A 271 5.13 -16.53 -4.69
N ASP A 272 4.66 -17.57 -5.38
CA ASP A 272 5.48 -18.34 -6.31
C ASP A 272 5.93 -17.48 -7.51
N ASN A 273 5.05 -16.62 -8.00
CA ASN A 273 5.36 -15.67 -9.06
C ASN A 273 6.36 -14.59 -8.62
N LEU A 274 6.42 -14.21 -7.34
CA LEU A 274 7.37 -13.22 -6.83
C LEU A 274 8.79 -13.77 -6.83
N ILE A 275 8.97 -15.06 -6.49
CA ILE A 275 10.29 -15.72 -6.49
C ILE A 275 10.84 -15.77 -7.92
N ASP A 276 10.03 -16.21 -8.89
CA ASP A 276 10.44 -16.28 -10.29
C ASP A 276 10.78 -14.90 -10.86
N ARG A 277 9.99 -13.88 -10.51
CA ARG A 277 10.27 -12.49 -10.91
C ARG A 277 11.52 -11.93 -10.26
N ALA A 278 11.85 -12.33 -9.03
CA ALA A 278 13.06 -11.89 -8.34
C ALA A 278 14.35 -12.28 -9.07
N TRP A 279 14.33 -13.39 -9.83
CA TRP A 279 15.46 -13.87 -10.64
C TRP A 279 15.36 -13.46 -12.12
N SER A 280 14.45 -12.58 -12.47
CA SER A 280 14.24 -12.15 -13.86
C SER A 280 15.26 -11.10 -14.31
N ILE A 281 15.46 -11.00 -15.64
CA ILE A 281 16.24 -9.92 -16.27
C ILE A 281 15.58 -8.57 -15.99
N GLU A 282 14.25 -8.52 -15.84
CA GLU A 282 13.51 -7.30 -15.48
C GLU A 282 13.95 -6.77 -14.10
N MET A 283 14.12 -7.64 -13.11
CA MET A 283 14.62 -7.26 -11.78
C MET A 283 16.04 -6.67 -11.84
N LEU A 284 16.92 -7.29 -12.61
CA LEU A 284 18.28 -6.79 -12.78
C LEU A 284 18.28 -5.41 -13.46
N SER A 285 17.46 -5.23 -14.49
CA SER A 285 17.33 -3.93 -15.17
C SER A 285 16.72 -2.86 -14.25
N ALA A 286 15.78 -3.23 -13.40
CA ALA A 286 15.19 -2.34 -12.40
C ALA A 286 16.23 -1.88 -11.37
N ILE A 287 17.02 -2.79 -10.82
CA ILE A 287 18.09 -2.48 -9.88
C ILE A 287 19.12 -1.53 -10.54
N PHE A 288 19.57 -1.86 -11.74
CA PHE A 288 20.56 -1.05 -12.45
C PHE A 288 20.06 0.39 -12.69
N LEU A 289 18.86 0.53 -13.23
CA LEU A 289 18.27 1.84 -13.52
C LEU A 289 17.96 2.61 -12.22
N GLY A 290 17.48 1.92 -11.18
CA GLY A 290 17.25 2.51 -9.88
C GLY A 290 18.54 3.07 -9.25
N ILE A 291 19.63 2.31 -9.26
CA ILE A 291 20.94 2.76 -8.77
C ILE A 291 21.44 3.97 -9.61
N PHE A 292 21.26 3.93 -10.92
CA PHE A 292 21.63 5.04 -11.79
C PHE A 292 20.87 6.34 -11.44
N PHE A 293 19.59 6.26 -11.20
CA PHE A 293 18.78 7.42 -10.80
C PHE A 293 19.14 7.92 -9.40
N LEU A 294 19.42 7.03 -8.44
CA LEU A 294 19.87 7.42 -7.09
C LEU A 294 21.23 8.11 -7.11
N PHE A 295 22.17 7.60 -7.93
CA PHE A 295 23.45 8.24 -8.12
C PHE A 295 23.27 9.64 -8.72
N SER A 296 22.42 9.76 -9.73
CA SER A 296 22.07 11.04 -10.36
C SER A 296 21.42 12.01 -9.37
N ALA A 297 20.47 11.54 -8.54
CA ALA A 297 19.85 12.36 -7.50
C ALA A 297 20.88 12.87 -6.49
N THR A 298 21.82 12.01 -6.06
CA THR A 298 22.92 12.37 -5.16
C THR A 298 23.84 13.41 -5.81
N TRP A 299 24.14 13.26 -7.09
CA TRP A 299 24.97 14.20 -7.84
C TRP A 299 24.31 15.59 -7.97
N PHE A 300 23.00 15.63 -8.28
CA PHE A 300 22.24 16.89 -8.29
C PHE A 300 22.22 17.52 -6.90
N ARG A 301 21.99 16.74 -5.84
CA ARG A 301 22.01 17.23 -4.45
C ARG A 301 23.36 17.86 -4.08
N LYS A 302 24.49 17.23 -4.44
CA LYS A 302 25.84 17.79 -4.19
C LYS A 302 26.03 19.18 -4.80
N ARG A 303 25.48 19.39 -6.00
CA ARG A 303 25.59 20.64 -6.76
C ARG A 303 24.45 21.62 -6.45
N ALA A 304 23.43 21.17 -5.75
CA ALA A 304 22.29 22.01 -5.45
C ALA A 304 22.69 23.16 -4.54
N ARG A 305 22.23 24.33 -4.95
CA ARG A 305 22.15 25.55 -4.14
C ARG A 305 20.69 25.73 -3.76
N GLU A 306 20.42 26.70 -2.88
CA GLU A 306 19.03 27.12 -2.60
C GLU A 306 18.30 27.55 -3.89
N LEU A 307 16.98 27.37 -3.93
CA LEU A 307 16.13 27.82 -5.03
C LEU A 307 15.80 29.32 -4.91
#